data_7ad3d422f0d7c11b243f65042e07a30e
#
_entry.id   7ad3d422f0d7c11b243f65042e07a30e
#
_cell.length_a   1.000
_cell.length_b   1.000
_cell.length_c   1.000
_cell.angle_alpha   90.00
_cell.angle_beta   90.00
_cell.angle_gamma   90.00
#
_symmetry.space_group_name_H-M   'P 1'
#
loop_
_entity.id
_entity.type
_entity.pdbx_description
1 polymer ?
#
loop_
_entity_poly.entity_id
_entity_poly.type
_entity_poly.pdbx_seq_one_letter_code
_entity_poly.pdbx_strand_id
1 'polypeptide(L)'
;ALDRDYDAYGIDGDFRLERENPDNFILQDFTKGPANCVKTSFDLGWSCEFVEHVEQKYLDNFMQAFALCKSVVMTYAPVGKEGHHHVNCNTQEYWIDMFADYGLYYNADQTKFIRANSNMKQNFLREYGLCFDK
;
A
#
# COMPACT_ATOMS: atom_id res chain seq x y z
N ALA A 1 12.04 -3.30 8.86
CA ALA A 1 12.65 -3.85 7.63
C ALA A 1 14.16 -3.62 7.64
N LEU A 2 14.60 -2.39 7.91
CA LEU A 2 16.05 -2.04 7.94
C LEU A 2 16.82 -2.87 8.97
N ASP A 3 16.26 -3.17 10.12
CA ASP A 3 16.87 -4.00 11.19
C ASP A 3 17.14 -5.46 10.76
N ARG A 4 16.69 -5.86 9.56
CA ARG A 4 16.84 -7.22 9.01
C ARG A 4 17.57 -7.25 7.68
N ASP A 5 18.39 -6.23 7.38
CA ASP A 5 19.15 -6.09 6.12
C ASP A 5 18.30 -6.10 4.83
N TYR A 6 17.02 -5.71 4.93
CA TYR A 6 16.21 -5.50 3.74
C TYR A 6 16.55 -4.14 3.13
N ASP A 7 16.74 -4.11 1.81
CA ASP A 7 16.86 -2.89 1.03
C ASP A 7 15.46 -2.25 0.86
N ALA A 8 15.04 -1.52 1.88
CA ALA A 8 13.69 -0.99 2.02
C ALA A 8 13.64 0.51 1.76
N TYR A 9 12.61 0.95 1.03
CA TYR A 9 12.30 2.35 0.76
C TYR A 9 10.92 2.68 1.31
N GLY A 10 10.79 3.87 1.92
CA GLY A 10 9.51 4.40 2.38
C GLY A 10 9.04 5.55 1.48
N ILE A 11 7.72 5.68 1.33
CA ILE A 11 7.08 6.82 0.67
C ILE A 11 6.01 7.35 1.62
N ASP A 12 6.02 8.64 1.94
CA ASP A 12 4.99 9.29 2.75
C ASP A 12 4.95 10.79 2.46
N GLY A 13 3.76 11.39 2.60
CA GLY A 13 3.55 12.83 2.41
C GLY A 13 3.81 13.67 3.66
N ASP A 14 3.94 13.09 4.84
CA ASP A 14 4.15 13.85 6.07
C ASP A 14 5.63 14.21 6.28
N PHE A 15 5.96 15.47 6.01
CA PHE A 15 7.31 16.00 6.18
C PHE A 15 7.77 16.06 7.64
N ARG A 16 6.86 15.91 8.62
CA ARG A 16 7.16 15.98 10.06
C ARG A 16 7.66 14.66 10.63
N LEU A 17 7.49 13.55 9.89
CA LEU A 17 7.95 12.24 10.35
C LEU A 17 9.47 12.22 10.50
N GLU A 18 9.96 11.82 11.67
CA GLU A 18 11.36 11.50 11.88
C GLU A 18 11.73 10.23 11.11
N ARG A 19 12.87 10.26 10.43
CA ARG A 19 13.34 9.17 9.56
C ARG A 19 14.75 8.78 9.94
N GLU A 20 14.94 7.54 10.36
CA GLU A 20 16.27 7.01 10.73
C GLU A 20 17.22 6.96 9.53
N ASN A 21 16.68 6.71 8.33
CA ASN A 21 17.46 6.68 7.09
C ASN A 21 16.76 7.53 6.01
N PRO A 22 17.03 8.83 5.94
CA PRO A 22 16.38 9.73 4.97
C PRO A 22 16.71 9.42 3.53
N ASP A 23 17.85 8.79 3.22
CA ASP A 23 18.25 8.44 1.84
C ASP A 23 17.34 7.34 1.23
N ASN A 24 16.73 6.52 2.09
CA ASN A 24 15.80 5.48 1.67
C ASN A 24 14.33 5.93 1.81
N PHE A 25 14.09 7.23 1.82
CA PHE A 25 12.76 7.78 2.00
C PHE A 25 12.42 8.82 0.94
N ILE A 26 11.25 8.67 0.33
CA ILE A 26 10.70 9.60 -0.66
C ILE A 26 9.59 10.41 0.02
N LEU A 27 9.81 11.70 0.19
CA LEU A 27 8.76 12.61 0.62
C LEU A 27 7.85 12.91 -0.56
N GLN A 28 6.66 12.34 -0.60
CA GLN A 28 5.70 12.51 -1.67
C GLN A 28 4.27 12.68 -1.16
N ASP A 29 3.71 13.83 -1.41
CA ASP A 29 2.27 14.08 -1.33
C ASP A 29 1.63 13.63 -2.65
N PHE A 30 0.90 12.51 -2.63
CA PHE A 30 0.26 11.97 -3.82
C PHE A 30 -0.85 12.86 -4.42
N THR A 31 -1.29 13.89 -3.71
CA THR A 31 -2.17 14.91 -4.30
C THR A 31 -1.44 15.83 -5.29
N LYS A 32 -0.11 15.82 -5.30
CA LYS A 32 0.76 16.64 -6.16
C LYS A 32 1.34 15.89 -7.35
N GLY A 33 1.21 14.58 -7.39
CA GLY A 33 1.72 13.73 -8.46
C GLY A 33 2.27 12.39 -7.98
N PRO A 34 2.79 11.55 -8.89
CA PRO A 34 3.38 10.27 -8.55
C PRO A 34 4.73 10.42 -7.83
N ALA A 35 5.12 9.38 -7.09
CA ALA A 35 6.43 9.33 -6.47
C ALA A 35 7.54 9.09 -7.51
N ASN A 36 8.63 9.84 -7.41
CA ASN A 36 9.82 9.59 -8.21
C ASN A 36 10.67 8.50 -7.55
N CYS A 37 10.32 7.24 -7.81
CA CYS A 37 10.99 6.09 -7.23
C CYS A 37 12.41 5.95 -7.78
N VAL A 38 13.37 5.68 -6.89
CA VAL A 38 14.79 5.52 -7.24
C VAL A 38 15.08 4.22 -7.99
N LYS A 39 14.17 3.25 -7.94
CA LYS A 39 14.25 1.96 -8.63
C LYS A 39 13.06 1.76 -9.55
N THR A 40 13.26 0.97 -10.58
CA THR A 40 12.22 0.59 -11.55
C THR A 40 11.52 -0.74 -11.21
N SER A 41 11.99 -1.44 -10.17
CA SER A 41 11.38 -2.69 -9.70
C SER A 41 11.69 -2.92 -8.22
N PHE A 42 10.69 -3.42 -7.50
CA PHE A 42 10.79 -3.89 -6.13
C PHE A 42 10.19 -5.30 -6.02
N ASP A 43 10.70 -6.11 -5.09
CA ASP A 43 10.14 -7.45 -4.88
C ASP A 43 8.80 -7.38 -4.16
N LEU A 44 8.66 -6.48 -3.17
CA LEU A 44 7.44 -6.35 -2.36
C LEU A 44 7.08 -4.88 -2.14
N GLY A 45 5.83 -4.53 -2.41
CA GLY A 45 5.17 -3.34 -1.92
C GLY A 45 4.39 -3.67 -0.64
N TRP A 46 4.53 -2.82 0.37
CA TRP A 46 3.78 -2.93 1.62
C TRP A 46 3.01 -1.65 1.88
N SER A 47 1.70 -1.76 2.09
CA SER A 47 0.84 -0.62 2.40
C SER A 47 -0.19 -1.00 3.47
N CYS A 48 -0.24 -0.27 4.55
CA CYS A 48 -1.18 -0.51 5.64
C CYS A 48 -1.79 0.80 6.09
N GLU A 49 -3.15 0.87 6.10
CA GLU A 49 -3.90 2.08 6.47
C GLU A 49 -3.45 3.30 5.65
N PHE A 50 -3.52 3.19 4.32
CA PHE A 50 -3.06 4.25 3.43
C PHE A 50 -4.07 4.59 2.32
N VAL A 51 -4.54 3.59 1.56
CA VAL A 51 -5.31 3.85 0.32
C VAL A 51 -6.65 4.54 0.58
N GLU A 52 -7.22 4.35 1.75
CA GLU A 52 -8.45 5.00 2.22
C GLU A 52 -8.27 6.49 2.55
N HIS A 53 -7.05 6.94 2.73
CA HIS A 53 -6.72 8.34 3.07
C HIS A 53 -6.41 9.20 1.85
N VAL A 54 -6.33 8.62 0.65
CA VAL A 54 -6.07 9.34 -0.60
C VAL A 54 -7.32 9.35 -1.46
N GLU A 55 -7.82 10.56 -1.81
CA GLU A 55 -9.00 10.69 -2.67
C GLU A 55 -8.83 9.94 -4.00
N GLN A 56 -9.91 9.32 -4.47
CA GLN A 56 -9.92 8.51 -5.71
C GLN A 56 -9.36 9.24 -6.94
N LYS A 57 -9.54 10.55 -7.05
CA LYS A 57 -9.01 11.33 -8.18
C LYS A 57 -7.47 11.36 -8.27
N TYR A 58 -6.77 10.97 -7.19
CA TYR A 58 -5.31 10.88 -7.13
C TYR A 58 -4.81 9.43 -7.14
N LEU A 59 -5.70 8.47 -7.36
CA LEU A 59 -5.40 7.04 -7.30
C LEU A 59 -4.23 6.66 -8.22
N ASP A 60 -4.22 7.15 -9.45
CA ASP A 60 -3.15 6.87 -10.42
C ASP A 60 -1.76 7.24 -9.88
N ASN A 61 -1.65 8.31 -9.10
CA ASN A 61 -0.37 8.76 -8.57
C ASN A 61 0.30 7.74 -7.63
N PHE A 62 -0.47 7.06 -6.78
CA PHE A 62 0.11 6.04 -5.90
C PHE A 62 0.13 4.64 -6.52
N MET A 63 -0.81 4.32 -7.42
CA MET A 63 -0.81 3.04 -8.12
C MET A 63 0.42 2.84 -9.00
N GLN A 64 1.00 3.92 -9.54
CA GLN A 64 2.27 3.86 -10.27
C GLN A 64 3.42 3.30 -9.40
N ALA A 65 3.45 3.61 -8.09
CA ALA A 65 4.45 3.04 -7.18
C ALA A 65 4.20 1.55 -6.94
N PHE A 66 2.94 1.13 -6.74
CA PHE A 66 2.60 -0.30 -6.63
C PHE A 66 2.93 -1.08 -7.90
N ALA A 67 2.71 -0.48 -9.08
CA ALA A 67 3.03 -1.10 -10.36
C ALA A 67 4.53 -1.39 -10.55
N LEU A 68 5.42 -0.82 -9.75
CA LEU A 68 6.85 -1.18 -9.74
C LEU A 68 7.13 -2.46 -8.93
N CYS A 69 6.18 -2.96 -8.15
CA CYS A 69 6.37 -4.12 -7.29
C CYS A 69 6.02 -5.42 -8.03
N LYS A 70 6.71 -6.53 -7.71
CA LYS A 70 6.37 -7.88 -8.18
C LYS A 70 5.18 -8.43 -7.40
N SER A 71 5.15 -8.17 -6.09
CA SER A 71 4.04 -8.52 -5.21
C SER A 71 3.66 -7.30 -4.36
N VAL A 72 2.39 -7.22 -3.97
CA VAL A 72 1.89 -6.18 -3.06
C VAL A 72 1.06 -6.80 -1.96
N VAL A 73 1.31 -6.38 -0.74
CA VAL A 73 0.44 -6.63 0.42
C VAL A 73 -0.12 -5.29 0.88
N MET A 74 -1.44 -5.17 0.92
CA MET A 74 -2.08 -3.92 1.33
C MET A 74 -3.29 -4.16 2.23
N THR A 75 -3.70 -3.12 2.95
CA THR A 75 -5.00 -3.06 3.62
C THR A 75 -5.86 -1.95 3.02
N TYR A 76 -7.16 -2.03 3.21
CA TYR A 76 -8.13 -1.03 2.78
C TYR A 76 -9.22 -0.86 3.85
N ALA A 77 -9.91 0.27 3.86
CA ALA A 77 -11.13 0.46 4.63
C ALA A 77 -12.37 0.14 3.77
N PRO A 78 -13.26 -0.78 4.21
CA PRO A 78 -14.49 -1.07 3.49
C PRO A 78 -15.46 0.11 3.54
N VAL A 79 -16.45 0.09 2.64
CA VAL A 79 -17.53 1.10 2.59
C VAL A 79 -18.20 1.21 3.96
N GLY A 80 -18.35 2.45 4.45
CA GLY A 80 -18.96 2.73 5.76
C GLY A 80 -18.03 2.55 6.97
N LYS A 81 -16.76 2.19 6.76
CA LYS A 81 -15.77 2.15 7.84
C LYS A 81 -15.44 3.58 8.27
N GLU A 82 -15.85 3.94 9.48
CA GLU A 82 -15.48 5.21 10.08
C GLU A 82 -13.97 5.25 10.40
N GLY A 83 -13.39 6.43 10.25
CA GLY A 83 -11.97 6.68 10.55
C GLY A 83 -11.57 8.12 10.26
N HIS A 84 -10.43 8.53 10.79
CA HIS A 84 -9.90 9.86 10.53
C HIS A 84 -9.50 9.98 9.06
N HIS A 85 -10.14 10.94 8.35
CA HIS A 85 -9.84 11.22 6.94
C HIS A 85 -10.00 9.99 6.02
N HIS A 86 -11.02 9.15 6.24
CA HIS A 86 -11.39 8.08 5.32
C HIS A 86 -12.19 8.67 4.15
N VAL A 87 -11.52 8.93 3.05
CA VAL A 87 -12.07 9.59 1.85
C VAL A 87 -12.24 8.66 0.66
N ASN A 88 -11.71 7.42 0.75
CA ASN A 88 -11.68 6.44 -0.34
C ASN A 88 -11.97 5.01 0.18
N CYS A 89 -13.08 4.86 0.90
CA CYS A 89 -13.55 3.56 1.38
C CYS A 89 -14.25 2.82 0.25
N ASN A 90 -13.77 1.63 -0.10
CA ASN A 90 -14.31 0.83 -1.20
C ASN A 90 -14.41 -0.66 -0.84
N THR A 91 -15.03 -1.45 -1.71
CA THR A 91 -15.14 -2.90 -1.53
C THR A 91 -13.84 -3.61 -1.87
N GLN A 92 -13.73 -4.88 -1.47
CA GLN A 92 -12.60 -5.73 -1.87
C GLN A 92 -12.54 -5.88 -3.40
N GLU A 93 -13.69 -6.07 -4.04
CA GLU A 93 -13.81 -6.24 -5.48
C GLU A 93 -13.31 -5.01 -6.23
N TYR A 94 -13.65 -3.81 -5.75
CA TYR A 94 -13.13 -2.56 -6.31
C TYR A 94 -11.60 -2.54 -6.33
N TRP A 95 -10.96 -2.91 -5.22
CA TRP A 95 -9.49 -2.92 -5.15
C TRP A 95 -8.88 -4.03 -6.01
N ILE A 96 -9.55 -5.20 -6.13
CA ILE A 96 -9.11 -6.29 -7.01
C ILE A 96 -9.09 -5.82 -8.47
N ASP A 97 -10.18 -5.20 -8.93
CA ASP A 97 -10.28 -4.68 -10.29
C ASP A 97 -9.27 -3.57 -10.54
N MET A 98 -9.14 -2.65 -9.59
CA MET A 98 -8.23 -1.52 -9.69
C MET A 98 -6.75 -1.97 -9.79
N PHE A 99 -6.31 -2.91 -8.97
CA PHE A 99 -4.95 -3.44 -9.06
C PHE A 99 -4.70 -4.20 -10.36
N ALA A 100 -5.71 -4.91 -10.88
CA ALA A 100 -5.61 -5.62 -12.16
C ALA A 100 -5.36 -4.66 -13.34
N ASP A 101 -5.93 -3.45 -13.33
CA ASP A 101 -5.68 -2.41 -14.34
C ASP A 101 -4.21 -1.97 -14.38
N TYR A 102 -3.47 -2.17 -13.29
CA TYR A 102 -2.03 -1.89 -13.20
C TYR A 102 -1.14 -3.13 -13.30
N GLY A 103 -1.71 -4.28 -13.72
CA GLY A 103 -0.98 -5.53 -13.94
C GLY A 103 -0.61 -6.28 -12.66
N LEU A 104 -1.36 -6.06 -11.58
CA LEU A 104 -1.20 -6.72 -10.29
C LEU A 104 -2.48 -7.54 -10.00
N TYR A 105 -2.38 -8.85 -10.03
CA TYR A 105 -3.54 -9.75 -9.94
C TYR A 105 -3.72 -10.30 -8.54
N TYR A 106 -4.96 -10.37 -8.10
CA TYR A 106 -5.33 -10.84 -6.77
C TYR A 106 -4.87 -12.28 -6.51
N ASN A 107 -4.10 -12.47 -5.43
CA ASN A 107 -3.68 -13.77 -4.95
C ASN A 107 -4.50 -14.20 -3.73
N ALA A 108 -5.51 -15.03 -3.96
CA ALA A 108 -6.44 -15.47 -2.93
C ALA A 108 -5.75 -16.32 -1.85
N ASP A 109 -4.80 -17.19 -2.23
CA ASP A 109 -4.10 -18.06 -1.30
C ASP A 109 -3.18 -17.28 -0.38
N GLN A 110 -2.39 -16.35 -0.93
CA GLN A 110 -1.55 -15.47 -0.13
C GLN A 110 -2.39 -14.53 0.75
N THR A 111 -3.49 -14.01 0.25
CA THR A 111 -4.45 -13.22 1.05
C THR A 111 -4.94 -14.01 2.26
N LYS A 112 -5.40 -15.23 2.04
CA LYS A 112 -5.84 -16.13 3.12
C LYS A 112 -4.71 -16.42 4.11
N PHE A 113 -3.50 -16.66 3.59
CA PHE A 113 -2.34 -16.94 4.43
C PHE A 113 -1.98 -15.74 5.33
N ILE A 114 -1.86 -14.52 4.79
CA ILE A 114 -1.49 -13.34 5.59
C ILE A 114 -2.57 -13.02 6.63
N ARG A 115 -3.85 -13.15 6.28
CA ARG A 115 -4.96 -12.93 7.22
C ARG A 115 -4.92 -13.92 8.39
N ALA A 116 -4.64 -15.20 8.12
CA ALA A 116 -4.59 -16.23 9.13
C ALA A 116 -3.35 -16.15 10.03
N ASN A 117 -2.22 -15.67 9.52
CA ASN A 117 -0.93 -15.70 10.21
C ASN A 117 -0.45 -14.32 10.71
N SER A 118 -1.22 -13.26 10.48
CA SER A 118 -0.84 -11.93 10.96
C SER A 118 -0.85 -11.88 12.50
N ASN A 119 0.27 -11.47 13.05
CA ASN A 119 0.44 -11.21 14.49
C ASN A 119 0.45 -9.72 14.82
N MET A 120 0.05 -8.85 13.90
CA MET A 120 -0.11 -7.43 14.17
C MET A 120 -1.07 -7.22 15.35
N LYS A 121 -0.75 -6.26 16.21
CA LYS A 121 -1.61 -5.88 17.34
C LYS A 121 -3.00 -5.44 16.85
N GLN A 122 -3.04 -4.65 15.79
CA GLN A 122 -4.29 -4.23 15.14
C GLN A 122 -4.78 -5.27 14.13
N ASN A 123 -6.10 -5.29 13.88
CA ASN A 123 -6.73 -6.30 13.03
C ASN A 123 -6.65 -6.00 11.52
N PHE A 124 -6.00 -4.92 11.10
CA PHE A 124 -6.03 -4.43 9.72
C PHE A 124 -5.75 -5.53 8.69
N LEU A 125 -4.62 -6.25 8.82
CA LEU A 125 -4.30 -7.35 7.92
C LEU A 125 -5.25 -8.53 8.03
N ARG A 126 -5.69 -8.88 9.24
CA ARG A 126 -6.58 -10.04 9.46
C ARG A 126 -7.95 -9.84 8.81
N GLU A 127 -8.46 -8.61 8.84
CA GLU A 127 -9.81 -8.27 8.35
C GLU A 127 -9.77 -7.78 6.89
N TYR A 128 -8.81 -6.93 6.56
CA TYR A 128 -8.82 -6.17 5.30
C TYR A 128 -7.53 -6.31 4.48
N GLY A 129 -6.66 -7.26 4.82
CA GLY A 129 -5.44 -7.52 4.05
C GLY A 129 -5.74 -8.13 2.68
N LEU A 130 -5.06 -7.68 1.64
CA LEU A 130 -5.09 -8.23 0.28
C LEU A 130 -3.68 -8.44 -0.22
N CYS A 131 -3.49 -9.49 -1.02
CA CYS A 131 -2.24 -9.76 -1.73
C CYS A 131 -2.46 -9.76 -3.22
N PHE A 132 -1.50 -9.21 -3.94
CA PHE A 132 -1.47 -9.16 -5.40
C PHE A 132 -0.10 -9.54 -5.91
N ASP A 133 -0.04 -10.17 -7.08
CA ASP A 133 1.19 -10.53 -7.80
C ASP A 133 1.10 -10.12 -9.27
N LYS A 134 2.26 -9.90 -9.92
CA LYS A 134 2.35 -9.71 -11.36
C LYS A 134 2.14 -11.00 -12.12
#